data_eda3ed03580c4d796652ff6d8753e506
#
_entry.id   eda3ed03580c4d796652ff6d8753e506
#
_cell.length_a   1.000
_cell.length_b   1.000
_cell.length_c   1.000
_cell.angle_alpha   90.00
_cell.angle_beta   90.00
_cell.angle_gamma   90.00
#
_symmetry.space_group_name_H-M   'P 1'
#
loop_
_entity.id
_entity.type
_entity.pdbx_description
1 polymer ?
#
loop_
_entity_poly.entity_id
_entity_poly.type
_entity_poly.pdbx_seq_one_letter_code
_entity_poly.pdbx_strand_id
1 'polypeptide(L)'
;MIRENVVIDMQNGVFANPRFDREGRVVRINQLIDHADQVIFIQHAEDEMTQGSELWQILPELHYPQKAISVTKTACDSFYQTPLDTVIAQLGATHLTICGCATDYCVDTTIKIAASKGYALTIASDAHTTADRQYVTAQQLIAQHNEVWAELSIPGHRITVKTTQQILADWLD
;
A
#
# COMPACT_ATOMS: atom_id res chain seq x y z
N MET A 1 16.01 -4.28 -11.80
CA MET A 1 14.57 -4.48 -11.50
C MET A 1 13.96 -3.12 -11.18
N ILE A 2 12.78 -2.79 -11.70
CA ILE A 2 12.10 -1.52 -11.42
C ILE A 2 11.54 -1.58 -9.99
N ARG A 3 11.90 -0.57 -9.18
CA ARG A 3 11.44 -0.44 -7.79
C ARG A 3 10.10 0.30 -7.82
N GLU A 4 9.01 -0.46 -7.92
CA GLU A 4 7.65 0.07 -7.96
C GLU A 4 7.05 0.09 -6.55
N ASN A 5 6.68 1.24 -6.04
CA ASN A 5 6.04 1.40 -4.74
C ASN A 5 4.57 1.78 -4.90
N VAL A 6 3.68 0.95 -4.38
CA VAL A 6 2.23 1.17 -4.37
C VAL A 6 1.82 1.60 -2.96
N VAL A 7 1.35 2.83 -2.85
CA VAL A 7 0.92 3.46 -1.58
C VAL A 7 -0.61 3.50 -1.55
N ILE A 8 -1.21 2.75 -0.64
CA ILE A 8 -2.67 2.56 -0.60
C ILE A 8 -3.31 3.46 0.44
N ASP A 9 -4.29 4.26 0.01
CA ASP A 9 -5.26 5.00 0.83
C ASP A 9 -4.66 5.86 1.97
N MET A 10 -3.51 6.46 1.75
CA MET A 10 -2.89 7.39 2.69
C MET A 10 -3.48 8.79 2.51
N GLN A 11 -4.75 8.94 2.87
CA GLN A 11 -5.61 10.09 2.57
C GLN A 11 -6.11 10.77 3.85
N ASN A 12 -6.43 12.06 3.75
CA ASN A 12 -6.97 12.83 4.87
C ASN A 12 -8.20 12.19 5.51
N GLY A 13 -9.15 11.74 4.71
CA GLY A 13 -10.38 11.12 5.19
C GLY A 13 -10.14 9.79 5.91
N VAL A 14 -9.19 8.99 5.43
CA VAL A 14 -8.80 7.73 6.07
C VAL A 14 -8.18 7.96 7.44
N PHE A 15 -7.39 9.02 7.57
CA PHE A 15 -6.71 9.39 8.82
C PHE A 15 -7.50 10.41 9.68
N ALA A 16 -8.72 10.73 9.31
CA ALA A 16 -9.64 11.48 10.16
C ALA A 16 -9.96 10.70 11.44
N ASN A 17 -9.91 9.37 11.40
CA ASN A 17 -9.93 8.50 12.57
C ASN A 17 -8.50 8.11 12.95
N PRO A 18 -8.21 7.90 14.25
CA PRO A 18 -6.88 7.49 14.68
C PRO A 18 -6.43 6.18 14.04
N ARG A 19 -5.17 6.15 13.57
CA ARG A 19 -4.48 4.96 13.05
C ARG A 19 -3.22 4.72 13.87
N PHE A 20 -2.84 3.46 14.01
CA PHE A 20 -1.67 3.08 14.79
C PHE A 20 -0.39 3.66 14.19
N ASP A 21 0.44 4.31 15.03
CA ASP A 21 1.77 4.83 14.69
C ASP A 21 1.80 5.65 13.38
N ARG A 22 0.84 6.57 13.23
CA ARG A 22 0.74 7.40 12.02
C ARG A 22 2.07 8.04 11.64
N GLU A 23 2.73 8.69 12.59
CA GLU A 23 3.98 9.41 12.33
C GLU A 23 5.10 8.49 11.84
N GLY A 24 5.31 7.37 12.52
CA GLY A 24 6.32 6.39 12.13
C GLY A 24 6.03 5.76 10.78
N ARG A 25 4.74 5.45 10.50
CA ARG A 25 4.34 4.91 9.20
C ARG A 25 4.58 5.90 8.07
N VAL A 26 4.23 7.16 8.27
CA VAL A 26 4.48 8.23 7.28
C VAL A 26 5.97 8.36 6.99
N VAL A 27 6.82 8.37 8.01
CA VAL A 27 8.28 8.44 7.82
C VAL A 27 8.78 7.28 6.96
N ARG A 28 8.36 6.06 7.26
CA ARG A 28 8.80 4.87 6.51
C ARG A 28 8.26 4.85 5.08
N ILE A 29 7.01 5.23 4.89
CA ILE A 29 6.42 5.35 3.55
C ILE A 29 7.18 6.39 2.73
N ASN A 30 7.54 7.53 3.30
CA ASN A 30 8.36 8.54 2.63
C ASN A 30 9.75 8.00 2.24
N GLN A 31 10.37 7.19 3.10
CA GLN A 31 11.63 6.53 2.75
C GLN A 31 11.48 5.62 1.52
N LEU A 32 10.38 4.86 1.45
CA LEU A 32 10.09 4.04 0.27
C LEU A 32 9.82 4.89 -0.98
N ILE A 33 9.04 5.96 -0.83
CA ILE A 33 8.74 6.91 -1.93
C ILE A 33 10.02 7.50 -2.50
N ASP A 34 10.91 7.97 -1.63
CA ASP A 34 12.13 8.68 -2.02
C ASP A 34 13.14 7.78 -2.76
N HIS A 35 13.09 6.48 -2.53
CA HIS A 35 14.03 5.51 -3.11
C HIS A 35 13.42 4.63 -4.21
N ALA A 36 12.13 4.72 -4.46
CA ALA A 36 11.48 4.02 -5.56
C ALA A 36 11.79 4.68 -6.91
N ASP A 37 11.84 3.86 -7.97
CA ASP A 37 11.92 4.39 -9.34
C ASP A 37 10.58 4.95 -9.78
N GLN A 38 9.49 4.37 -9.27
CA GLN A 38 8.13 4.74 -9.60
C GLN A 38 7.22 4.60 -8.37
N VAL A 39 6.23 5.48 -8.28
CA VAL A 39 5.26 5.46 -7.18
C VAL A 39 3.85 5.56 -7.75
N ILE A 40 2.99 4.63 -7.34
CA ILE A 40 1.56 4.67 -7.60
C ILE A 40 0.84 4.94 -6.27
N PHE A 41 0.11 6.03 -6.22
CA PHE A 41 -0.80 6.32 -5.12
C PHE A 41 -2.19 5.79 -5.44
N ILE A 42 -2.71 4.90 -4.60
CA ILE A 42 -4.10 4.47 -4.67
C ILE A 42 -4.90 5.38 -3.75
N GLN A 43 -5.99 5.93 -4.26
CA GLN A 43 -6.90 6.80 -3.52
C GLN A 43 -8.32 6.25 -3.58
N HIS A 44 -8.90 6.03 -2.41
CA HIS A 44 -10.27 5.54 -2.29
C HIS A 44 -11.25 6.70 -2.37
N ALA A 45 -12.34 6.51 -3.12
CA ALA A 45 -13.44 7.45 -3.20
C ALA A 45 -14.74 6.77 -2.78
N GLU A 46 -15.48 7.44 -1.89
CA GLU A 46 -16.80 7.03 -1.43
C GLU A 46 -17.60 8.27 -0.99
N ASP A 47 -18.84 8.08 -0.50
CA ASP A 47 -19.84 9.15 -0.32
C ASP A 47 -19.32 10.43 0.36
N GLU A 48 -18.59 10.31 1.46
CA GLU A 48 -18.04 11.45 2.21
C GLU A 48 -16.63 11.85 1.77
N MET A 49 -15.99 11.02 0.98
CA MET A 49 -14.61 11.19 0.49
C MET A 49 -14.61 11.14 -1.04
N THR A 50 -15.34 12.07 -1.65
CA THR A 50 -15.48 12.12 -3.11
C THR A 50 -14.19 12.54 -3.79
N GLN A 51 -13.96 12.02 -4.99
CA GLN A 51 -12.77 12.36 -5.78
C GLN A 51 -12.63 13.88 -5.93
N GLY A 52 -11.44 14.40 -5.63
CA GLY A 52 -11.12 15.82 -5.69
C GLY A 52 -11.45 16.60 -4.41
N SER A 53 -12.19 16.02 -3.46
CA SER A 53 -12.45 16.65 -2.16
C SER A 53 -11.19 16.72 -1.28
N GLU A 54 -11.22 17.54 -0.24
CA GLU A 54 -10.11 17.62 0.72
C GLU A 54 -9.86 16.28 1.44
N LEU A 55 -10.94 15.59 1.81
CA LEU A 55 -10.82 14.27 2.47
C LEU A 55 -10.19 13.21 1.54
N TRP A 56 -10.38 13.32 0.24
CA TRP A 56 -9.80 12.41 -0.74
C TRP A 56 -8.29 12.68 -0.96
N GLN A 57 -7.81 13.89 -0.69
CA GLN A 57 -6.40 14.23 -0.92
C GLN A 57 -5.46 13.38 -0.07
N ILE A 58 -4.28 13.14 -0.60
CA ILE A 58 -3.19 12.45 0.09
C ILE A 58 -2.74 13.29 1.27
N LEU A 59 -2.36 12.63 2.37
CA LEU A 59 -1.83 13.29 3.56
C LEU A 59 -0.73 14.28 3.16
N PRO A 60 -0.78 15.54 3.64
CA PRO A 60 0.22 16.54 3.30
C PRO A 60 1.63 16.21 3.77
N GLU A 61 1.76 15.31 4.77
CA GLU A 61 3.06 14.84 5.26
C GLU A 61 3.77 13.89 4.30
N LEU A 62 3.04 13.27 3.35
CA LEU A 62 3.65 12.38 2.35
C LEU A 62 4.32 13.15 1.24
N HIS A 63 5.48 12.67 0.83
CA HIS A 63 6.15 13.15 -0.36
C HIS A 63 5.36 12.72 -1.60
N TYR A 64 5.26 13.61 -2.57
CA TYR A 64 4.55 13.34 -3.82
C TYR A 64 5.50 13.62 -5.00
N PRO A 65 6.20 12.61 -5.54
CA PRO A 65 7.10 12.81 -6.67
C PRO A 65 6.36 13.32 -7.90
N GLN A 66 7.04 14.16 -8.70
CA GLN A 66 6.45 14.73 -9.91
C GLN A 66 5.93 13.67 -10.89
N LYS A 67 6.58 12.51 -10.94
CA LYS A 67 6.21 11.40 -11.84
C LYS A 67 5.24 10.40 -11.21
N ALA A 68 4.80 10.64 -9.97
CA ALA A 68 3.87 9.75 -9.31
C ALA A 68 2.54 9.68 -10.07
N ILE A 69 1.93 8.51 -10.07
CA ILE A 69 0.64 8.26 -10.70
C ILE A 69 -0.40 8.03 -9.61
N SER A 70 -1.58 8.62 -9.76
CA SER A 70 -2.72 8.39 -8.88
C SER A 70 -3.74 7.53 -9.59
N VAL A 71 -4.24 6.51 -8.89
CA VAL A 71 -5.33 5.63 -9.33
C VAL A 71 -6.45 5.71 -8.29
N THR A 72 -7.63 6.13 -8.70
CA THR A 72 -8.80 6.21 -7.82
C THR A 72 -9.63 4.94 -7.92
N LYS A 73 -9.98 4.38 -6.77
CA LYS A 73 -10.81 3.19 -6.64
C LYS A 73 -12.05 3.45 -5.80
N THR A 74 -13.04 2.57 -5.91
CA THR A 74 -14.29 2.62 -5.12
C THR A 74 -14.55 1.35 -4.32
N ALA A 75 -13.67 0.36 -4.43
CA ALA A 75 -13.73 -0.90 -3.68
C ALA A 75 -12.45 -1.09 -2.86
N CYS A 76 -12.44 -2.05 -1.94
CA CYS A 76 -11.20 -2.41 -1.23
C CYS A 76 -10.12 -2.90 -2.18
N ASP A 77 -10.49 -3.66 -3.22
CA ASP A 77 -9.60 -4.11 -4.28
C ASP A 77 -9.18 -2.94 -5.16
N SER A 78 -7.88 -2.65 -5.18
CA SER A 78 -7.32 -1.56 -5.98
C SER A 78 -7.37 -1.83 -7.49
N PHE A 79 -7.61 -3.07 -7.90
CA PHE A 79 -7.73 -3.46 -9.31
C PHE A 79 -9.17 -3.41 -9.83
N TYR A 80 -10.17 -3.49 -8.93
CA TYR A 80 -11.58 -3.56 -9.32
C TYR A 80 -12.04 -2.27 -9.98
N GLN A 81 -12.42 -2.38 -11.27
CA GLN A 81 -12.88 -1.24 -12.09
C GLN A 81 -11.93 -0.04 -12.08
N THR A 82 -10.62 -0.33 -12.09
CA THR A 82 -9.55 0.67 -12.18
C THR A 82 -8.59 0.33 -13.31
N PRO A 83 -7.79 1.30 -13.77
CA PRO A 83 -6.75 1.05 -14.77
C PRO A 83 -5.43 0.53 -14.16
N LEU A 84 -5.41 0.02 -12.93
CA LEU A 84 -4.17 -0.30 -12.23
C LEU A 84 -3.31 -1.34 -12.98
N ASP A 85 -3.92 -2.42 -13.49
CA ASP A 85 -3.17 -3.41 -14.30
C ASP A 85 -2.50 -2.76 -15.53
N THR A 86 -3.22 -1.89 -16.22
CA THR A 86 -2.70 -1.17 -17.39
C THR A 86 -1.57 -0.23 -17.00
N VAL A 87 -1.73 0.50 -15.90
CA VAL A 87 -0.69 1.41 -15.38
C VAL A 87 0.58 0.64 -15.04
N ILE A 88 0.46 -0.46 -14.30
CA ILE A 88 1.61 -1.31 -13.94
C ILE A 88 2.30 -1.85 -15.20
N ALA A 89 1.53 -2.34 -16.17
CA ALA A 89 2.08 -2.86 -17.44
C ALA A 89 2.82 -1.77 -18.22
N GLN A 90 2.27 -0.55 -18.30
CA GLN A 90 2.91 0.59 -18.98
C GLN A 90 4.23 1.00 -18.31
N LEU A 91 4.30 0.85 -16.98
CA LEU A 91 5.51 1.12 -16.22
C LEU A 91 6.55 0.01 -16.33
N GLY A 92 6.17 -1.15 -16.89
CA GLY A 92 7.06 -2.31 -17.06
C GLY A 92 7.39 -3.01 -15.74
N ALA A 93 6.57 -2.81 -14.71
CA ALA A 93 6.78 -3.41 -13.41
C ALA A 93 6.19 -4.82 -13.34
N THR A 94 6.93 -5.74 -12.74
CA THR A 94 6.49 -7.12 -12.47
C THR A 94 6.53 -7.45 -10.99
N HIS A 95 7.18 -6.60 -10.21
CA HIS A 95 7.34 -6.70 -8.77
C HIS A 95 6.82 -5.42 -8.13
N LEU A 96 5.94 -5.55 -7.15
CA LEU A 96 5.32 -4.43 -6.46
C LEU A 96 5.73 -4.44 -4.98
N THR A 97 6.12 -3.28 -4.48
CA THR A 97 6.25 -3.06 -3.04
C THR A 97 4.99 -2.38 -2.55
N ILE A 98 4.36 -2.91 -1.50
CA ILE A 98 3.06 -2.43 -1.01
C ILE A 98 3.17 -1.90 0.40
N CYS A 99 2.60 -0.72 0.61
CA CYS A 99 2.45 -0.06 1.90
C CYS A 99 1.12 0.69 1.95
N GLY A 100 0.75 1.25 3.09
CA GLY A 100 -0.42 2.11 3.23
C GLY A 100 -1.43 1.66 4.28
N CYS A 101 -2.71 1.90 4.02
CA CYS A 101 -3.84 1.73 4.96
C CYS A 101 -5.09 1.22 4.24
N ALA A 102 -5.97 0.47 4.86
CA ALA A 102 -5.84 -0.15 6.16
C ALA A 102 -5.42 -1.61 5.99
N THR A 103 -4.56 -2.06 6.87
CA THR A 103 -4.01 -3.42 6.90
C THR A 103 -5.05 -4.50 6.59
N ASP A 104 -6.15 -4.47 7.32
CA ASP A 104 -7.19 -5.51 7.31
C ASP A 104 -8.31 -5.29 6.27
N TYR A 105 -8.23 -4.24 5.47
CA TYR A 105 -9.20 -3.93 4.40
C TYR A 105 -8.51 -3.75 3.05
N CYS A 106 -8.26 -2.53 2.62
CA CYS A 106 -7.76 -2.25 1.27
C CYS A 106 -6.37 -2.82 1.02
N VAL A 107 -5.50 -2.83 2.02
CA VAL A 107 -4.15 -3.39 1.89
C VAL A 107 -4.22 -4.91 1.73
N ASP A 108 -4.90 -5.62 2.63
CA ASP A 108 -5.05 -7.09 2.55
C ASP A 108 -5.72 -7.54 1.25
N THR A 109 -6.82 -6.90 0.89
CA THR A 109 -7.55 -7.23 -0.35
C THR A 109 -6.67 -7.04 -1.58
N THR A 110 -5.99 -5.91 -1.69
CA THR A 110 -5.13 -5.61 -2.84
C THR A 110 -3.94 -6.57 -2.92
N ILE A 111 -3.32 -6.92 -1.79
CA ILE A 111 -2.22 -7.90 -1.75
C ILE A 111 -2.68 -9.26 -2.28
N LYS A 112 -3.81 -9.77 -1.80
CA LYS A 112 -4.33 -11.08 -2.20
C LYS A 112 -4.73 -11.12 -3.67
N ILE A 113 -5.36 -10.06 -4.16
CA ILE A 113 -5.72 -9.94 -5.58
C ILE A 113 -4.46 -9.83 -6.46
N ALA A 114 -3.51 -8.99 -6.09
CA ALA A 114 -2.25 -8.85 -6.81
C ALA A 114 -1.49 -10.18 -6.88
N ALA A 115 -1.42 -10.92 -5.78
CA ALA A 115 -0.82 -12.24 -5.72
C ALA A 115 -1.52 -13.23 -6.68
N SER A 116 -2.85 -13.24 -6.68
CA SER A 116 -3.65 -14.10 -7.58
C SER A 116 -3.49 -13.71 -9.06
N LYS A 117 -3.17 -12.47 -9.35
CA LYS A 117 -2.86 -12.00 -10.71
C LYS A 117 -1.46 -12.36 -11.17
N GLY A 118 -0.60 -12.84 -10.29
CA GLY A 118 0.75 -13.27 -10.62
C GLY A 118 1.83 -12.22 -10.40
N TYR A 119 1.54 -11.10 -9.76
CA TYR A 119 2.57 -10.13 -9.41
C TYR A 119 3.46 -10.68 -8.28
N ALA A 120 4.76 -10.47 -8.39
CA ALA A 120 5.67 -10.66 -7.28
C ALA A 120 5.52 -9.49 -6.31
N LEU A 121 5.45 -9.78 -5.00
CA LEU A 121 5.13 -8.76 -4.00
C LEU A 121 6.16 -8.71 -2.89
N THR A 122 6.50 -7.51 -2.47
CA THR A 122 7.17 -7.24 -1.20
C THR A 122 6.26 -6.34 -0.37
N ILE A 123 5.95 -6.78 0.83
CA ILE A 123 5.10 -6.03 1.76
C ILE A 123 6.00 -5.36 2.79
N ALA A 124 5.87 -4.05 2.94
CA ALA A 124 6.58 -3.30 3.96
C ALA A 124 5.91 -3.55 5.32
N SER A 125 6.46 -4.47 6.11
CA SER A 125 5.87 -4.97 7.36
C SER A 125 5.61 -3.88 8.41
N ASP A 126 6.37 -2.80 8.36
CA ASP A 126 6.34 -1.67 9.30
C ASP A 126 5.87 -0.36 8.65
N ALA A 127 5.32 -0.42 7.44
CA ALA A 127 4.84 0.73 6.69
C ALA A 127 3.37 0.57 6.22
N HIS A 128 2.61 -0.26 6.88
CA HIS A 128 1.15 -0.29 6.77
C HIS A 128 0.53 -0.13 8.16
N THR A 129 -0.70 0.33 8.21
CA THR A 129 -1.39 0.60 9.48
C THR A 129 -2.89 0.42 9.38
N THR A 130 -3.53 0.40 10.52
CA THR A 130 -4.97 0.32 10.69
C THR A 130 -5.39 0.91 12.04
N ALA A 131 -6.64 0.74 12.41
CA ALA A 131 -7.22 1.16 13.68
C ALA A 131 -7.54 -0.06 14.55
N ASP A 132 -7.72 0.17 15.84
CA ASP A 132 -8.34 -0.81 16.73
C ASP A 132 -9.75 -1.13 16.22
N ARG A 133 -10.10 -2.41 16.26
CA ARG A 133 -11.41 -2.91 15.88
C ARG A 133 -12.15 -3.44 17.11
N GLN A 134 -13.39 -3.89 16.91
CA GLN A 134 -14.23 -4.38 18.01
C GLN A 134 -13.59 -5.54 18.79
N TYR A 135 -12.89 -6.44 18.10
CA TYR A 135 -12.39 -7.68 18.71
C TYR A 135 -10.87 -7.74 18.81
N VAL A 136 -10.14 -6.88 18.12
CA VAL A 136 -8.67 -6.92 18.03
C VAL A 136 -8.09 -5.51 17.94
N THR A 137 -6.85 -5.36 18.40
CA THR A 137 -6.10 -4.11 18.29
C THR A 137 -5.44 -3.96 16.92
N ALA A 138 -5.09 -2.74 16.56
CA ALA A 138 -4.33 -2.46 15.35
C ALA A 138 -3.00 -3.21 15.31
N GLN A 139 -2.27 -3.26 16.43
CA GLN A 139 -1.00 -4.00 16.52
C GLN A 139 -1.18 -5.48 16.27
N GLN A 140 -2.23 -6.09 16.80
CA GLN A 140 -2.56 -7.49 16.56
C GLN A 140 -2.89 -7.74 15.09
N LEU A 141 -3.66 -6.87 14.47
CA LEU A 141 -4.00 -6.95 13.04
C LEU A 141 -2.77 -6.86 12.15
N ILE A 142 -1.89 -5.91 12.44
CA ILE A 142 -0.64 -5.72 11.69
C ILE A 142 0.24 -6.99 11.79
N ALA A 143 0.47 -7.49 12.99
CA ALA A 143 1.27 -8.69 13.20
C ALA A 143 0.67 -9.91 12.53
N GLN A 144 -0.64 -10.12 12.68
CA GLN A 144 -1.36 -11.27 12.11
C GLN A 144 -1.32 -11.25 10.59
N HIS A 145 -1.55 -10.09 9.97
CA HIS A 145 -1.53 -9.98 8.51
C HIS A 145 -0.13 -10.16 7.94
N ASN A 146 0.90 -9.63 8.58
CA ASN A 146 2.29 -9.89 8.18
C ASN A 146 2.59 -11.39 8.15
N GLU A 147 2.12 -12.16 9.13
CA GLU A 147 2.26 -13.62 9.18
C GLU A 147 1.49 -14.29 8.03
N VAL A 148 0.22 -13.95 7.86
CA VAL A 148 -0.63 -14.53 6.80
C VAL A 148 -0.05 -14.27 5.41
N TRP A 149 0.38 -13.05 5.12
CA TRP A 149 0.95 -12.72 3.81
C TRP A 149 2.26 -13.46 3.53
N ALA A 150 3.11 -13.60 4.54
CA ALA A 150 4.37 -14.33 4.40
C ALA A 150 4.16 -15.82 4.08
N GLU A 151 3.03 -16.38 4.49
CA GLU A 151 2.70 -17.79 4.32
C GLU A 151 1.68 -18.06 3.21
N LEU A 152 1.19 -17.01 2.54
CA LEU A 152 0.15 -17.15 1.53
C LEU A 152 0.61 -18.05 0.38
N SER A 153 -0.16 -19.11 0.12
CA SER A 153 0.19 -20.13 -0.87
C SER A 153 -0.26 -19.72 -2.27
N ILE A 154 0.69 -19.30 -3.10
CA ILE A 154 0.48 -19.05 -4.53
C ILE A 154 1.59 -19.79 -5.29
N PRO A 155 1.28 -20.84 -6.06
CA PRO A 155 2.31 -21.57 -6.82
C PRO A 155 3.08 -20.67 -7.78
N GLY A 156 4.41 -20.74 -7.74
CA GLY A 156 5.29 -19.98 -8.62
C GLY A 156 5.50 -18.51 -8.27
N HIS A 157 4.81 -18.00 -7.25
CA HIS A 157 4.94 -16.63 -6.80
C HIS A 157 5.18 -16.56 -5.30
N ARG A 158 6.04 -15.65 -4.89
CA ARG A 158 6.31 -15.42 -3.46
C ARG A 158 5.86 -14.02 -3.08
N ILE A 159 5.17 -13.96 -1.94
CA ILE A 159 5.03 -12.72 -1.18
C ILE A 159 6.16 -12.69 -0.16
N THR A 160 6.94 -11.63 -0.19
CA THR A 160 7.99 -11.39 0.79
C THR A 160 7.54 -10.29 1.72
N VAL A 161 7.65 -10.51 3.02
CA VAL A 161 7.32 -9.50 4.05
C VAL A 161 8.63 -9.06 4.69
N LYS A 162 8.98 -7.79 4.54
CA LYS A 162 10.24 -7.20 4.98
C LYS A 162 10.01 -5.84 5.64
N THR A 163 10.86 -5.47 6.57
CA THR A 163 10.86 -4.10 7.09
C THR A 163 11.28 -3.10 6.02
N THR A 164 10.90 -1.85 6.18
CA THR A 164 11.33 -0.77 5.29
C THR A 164 12.86 -0.73 5.15
N GLN A 165 13.59 -0.90 6.26
CA GLN A 165 15.04 -0.92 6.23
C GLN A 165 15.60 -2.06 5.38
N GLN A 166 15.02 -3.26 5.46
CA GLN A 166 15.42 -4.39 4.64
C GLN A 166 15.12 -4.16 3.14
N ILE A 167 13.97 -3.58 2.85
CA ILE A 167 13.59 -3.23 1.48
C ILE A 167 14.57 -2.23 0.88
N LEU A 168 14.90 -1.17 1.63
CA LEU A 168 15.85 -0.16 1.17
C LEU A 168 17.25 -0.75 0.96
N ALA A 169 17.69 -1.67 1.81
CA ALA A 169 18.95 -2.39 1.63
C ALA A 169 18.94 -3.18 0.31
N ASP A 170 17.86 -3.92 0.04
CA ASP A 170 17.71 -4.67 -1.22
C ASP A 170 17.71 -3.76 -2.47
N TRP A 171 17.21 -2.53 -2.32
CA TRP A 171 17.16 -1.57 -3.43
C TRP A 171 18.49 -0.87 -3.72
N LEU A 172 19.42 -0.90 -2.78
CA LEU A 172 20.75 -0.29 -2.92
C LEU A 172 21.79 -1.29 -3.48
N ASP A 173 21.49 -2.61 -3.45
CA ASP A 173 22.32 -3.67 -4.01
C ASP A 173 22.04 -3.87 -5.52
#